data_a4826bb8e39dddf87f0b0702a25d4042
#
_entry.id   a4826bb8e39dddf87f0b0702a25d4042
#
_cell.length_a   1.000
_cell.length_b   1.000
_cell.length_c   1.000
_cell.angle_alpha   90.00
_cell.angle_beta   90.00
_cell.angle_gamma   90.00
#
_symmetry.space_group_name_H-M   'P 1'
#
loop_
_entity.id
_entity.type
_entity.pdbx_description
1 polymer ?
#
loop_
_entity_poly.entity_id
_entity_poly.type
_entity_poly.pdbx_seq_one_letter_code
_entity_poly.pdbx_strand_id
1 'polypeptide(L)'
;CDRRQRQMCIRDRIKTFLDGLVEDGRTKGYVTTMFGRRRPVPELSSSNFMQRSFGERVAMNAPIQGSAADIIKIAMIHVHDRLKEEGLKSKLILQVHDELLVETCKEEQQQVEKILKEEMLHAADLAVTLEVDMHAGNNWYEAK
;
A
#
# COMPACT_ATOMS: atom_id res chain seq x y z
N CYS A 1 -8.91 8.78 29.41
CA CYS A 1 -7.62 9.20 28.88
C CYS A 1 -7.82 10.48 28.07
N ASP A 2 -7.21 11.58 28.49
CA ASP A 2 -7.35 12.89 27.84
C ASP A 2 -6.82 12.82 26.38
N ARG A 3 -7.40 13.63 25.50
CA ARG A 3 -7.07 13.70 24.06
C ARG A 3 -5.56 13.95 23.83
N ARG A 4 -4.93 14.76 24.70
CA ARG A 4 -3.49 15.05 24.67
C ARG A 4 -2.65 13.83 25.06
N GLN A 5 -3.04 13.08 26.08
CA GLN A 5 -2.35 11.85 26.50
C GLN A 5 -2.46 10.76 25.41
N ARG A 6 -3.61 10.65 24.74
CA ARG A 6 -3.79 9.71 23.63
C ARG A 6 -2.89 10.05 22.45
N GLN A 7 -2.75 11.32 22.08
CA GLN A 7 -1.82 11.77 21.05
C GLN A 7 -0.35 11.50 21.40
N MET A 8 0.05 11.71 22.68
CA MET A 8 1.40 11.36 23.13
C MET A 8 1.67 9.87 23.02
N CYS A 9 0.77 9.02 23.52
CA CYS A 9 0.92 7.57 23.45
C CYS A 9 1.02 7.05 21.99
N ILE A 10 0.23 7.60 21.07
CA ILE A 10 0.31 7.25 19.63
C ILE A 10 1.67 7.66 19.08
N ARG A 11 2.12 8.87 19.37
CA ARG A 11 3.39 9.41 18.90
C ARG A 11 4.58 8.58 19.39
N ASP A 12 4.58 8.19 20.66
CA ASP A 12 5.62 7.37 21.25
C ASP A 12 5.65 5.96 20.63
N ARG A 13 4.49 5.35 20.38
CA ARG A 13 4.40 4.05 19.70
C ARG A 13 4.90 4.10 18.27
N ILE A 14 4.54 5.13 17.50
CA ILE A 14 5.03 5.32 16.14
C ILE A 14 6.55 5.47 16.15
N LYS A 15 7.08 6.30 17.05
CA LYS A 15 8.53 6.48 17.17
C LYS A 15 9.22 5.17 17.51
N THR A 16 8.75 4.46 18.51
CA THR A 16 9.31 3.15 18.91
C THR A 16 9.28 2.15 17.76
N PHE A 17 8.20 2.13 16.99
CA PHE A 17 8.07 1.29 15.80
C PHE A 17 9.12 1.66 14.72
N LEU A 18 9.25 2.94 14.39
CA LEU A 18 10.22 3.41 13.39
C LEU A 18 11.67 3.15 13.81
N ASP A 19 12.00 3.41 15.08
CA ASP A 19 13.32 3.12 15.63
C ASP A 19 13.63 1.61 15.60
N GLY A 20 12.61 0.77 15.87
CA GLY A 20 12.71 -0.68 15.76
C GLY A 20 12.98 -1.16 14.33
N LEU A 21 12.39 -0.54 13.30
CA LEU A 21 12.68 -0.86 11.90
C LEU A 21 14.14 -0.59 11.53
N VAL A 22 14.71 0.50 12.04
CA VAL A 22 16.11 0.84 11.80
C VAL A 22 17.05 -0.18 12.46
N GLU A 23 16.77 -0.55 13.71
CA GLU A 23 17.58 -1.51 14.46
C GLU A 23 17.51 -2.92 13.84
N ASP A 24 16.32 -3.35 13.45
CA ASP A 24 16.11 -4.60 12.71
C ASP A 24 16.88 -4.58 11.38
N GLY A 25 16.82 -3.46 10.65
CA GLY A 25 17.56 -3.28 9.40
C GLY A 25 19.07 -3.34 9.59
N ARG A 26 19.60 -2.79 10.68
CA ARG A 26 21.04 -2.88 11.02
C ARG A 26 21.45 -4.32 11.32
N THR A 27 20.64 -5.03 12.09
CA THR A 27 20.95 -6.40 12.54
C THR A 27 20.84 -7.40 11.40
N LYS A 28 19.79 -7.30 10.58
CA LYS A 28 19.46 -8.26 9.52
C LYS A 28 20.06 -7.90 8.17
N GLY A 29 20.46 -6.63 7.96
CA GLY A 29 20.91 -6.10 6.68
C GLY A 29 19.78 -5.81 5.68
N TYR A 30 18.53 -6.01 6.07
CA TYR A 30 17.34 -5.74 5.26
C TYR A 30 16.13 -5.39 6.14
N VAL A 31 15.15 -4.73 5.56
CA VAL A 31 13.82 -4.53 6.15
C VAL A 31 12.76 -5.28 5.35
N THR A 32 11.60 -5.55 5.95
CA THR A 32 10.53 -6.33 5.33
C THR A 32 9.21 -5.57 5.32
N THR A 33 8.41 -5.78 4.26
CA THR A 33 7.00 -5.37 4.25
C THR A 33 6.17 -6.29 5.15
N MET A 34 4.91 -5.93 5.42
CA MET A 34 3.99 -6.79 6.17
C MET A 34 3.72 -8.14 5.48
N PHE A 35 3.95 -8.24 4.16
CA PHE A 35 3.84 -9.47 3.37
C PHE A 35 5.17 -10.23 3.22
N GLY A 36 6.22 -9.83 3.96
CA GLY A 36 7.51 -10.52 3.99
C GLY A 36 8.45 -10.19 2.83
N ARG A 37 8.11 -9.25 1.94
CA ARG A 37 9.01 -8.82 0.87
C ARG A 37 10.18 -8.05 1.46
N ARG A 38 11.41 -8.47 1.12
CA ARG A 38 12.65 -7.93 1.69
C ARG A 38 13.23 -6.81 0.83
N ARG A 39 13.75 -5.79 1.51
CA ARG A 39 14.57 -4.73 0.91
C ARG A 39 15.92 -4.65 1.62
N PRO A 40 17.03 -4.99 0.96
CA PRO A 40 18.37 -4.79 1.52
C PRO A 40 18.65 -3.31 1.78
N VAL A 41 19.32 -3.01 2.90
CA VAL A 41 19.70 -1.65 3.30
C VAL A 41 21.16 -1.66 3.78
N PRO A 42 22.12 -1.91 2.86
CA PRO A 42 23.54 -1.95 3.22
C PRO A 42 24.07 -0.62 3.74
N GLU A 43 23.42 0.49 3.41
CA GLU A 43 23.77 1.84 3.82
C GLU A 43 23.75 2.02 5.36
N LEU A 44 22.95 1.23 6.07
CA LEU A 44 22.88 1.28 7.55
C LEU A 44 24.21 0.92 8.22
N SER A 45 25.04 0.11 7.57
CA SER A 45 26.36 -0.31 8.06
C SER A 45 27.50 0.58 7.56
N SER A 46 27.21 1.65 6.81
CA SER A 46 28.22 2.54 6.26
C SER A 46 28.88 3.37 7.37
N SER A 47 30.21 3.54 7.27
CA SER A 47 30.97 4.49 8.09
C SER A 47 30.66 5.95 7.76
N ASN A 48 30.18 6.22 6.53
CA ASN A 48 29.80 7.56 6.10
C ASN A 48 28.47 7.97 6.71
N PHE A 49 28.45 9.08 7.46
CA PHE A 49 27.26 9.59 8.13
C PHE A 49 26.10 9.87 7.17
N MET A 50 26.36 10.46 6.00
CA MET A 50 25.30 10.78 5.03
C MET A 50 24.64 9.51 4.46
N GLN A 51 25.44 8.49 4.14
CA GLN A 51 24.93 7.20 3.67
C GLN A 51 24.13 6.50 4.76
N ARG A 52 24.64 6.49 5.99
CA ARG A 52 23.92 5.89 7.12
C ARG A 52 22.59 6.59 7.39
N SER A 53 22.55 7.92 7.39
CA SER A 53 21.32 8.70 7.54
C SER A 53 20.31 8.46 6.40
N PHE A 54 20.79 8.26 5.18
CA PHE A 54 19.97 7.84 4.06
C PHE A 54 19.39 6.44 4.29
N GLY A 55 20.23 5.48 4.73
CA GLY A 55 19.80 4.12 5.08
C GLY A 55 18.73 4.09 6.17
N GLU A 56 18.83 4.92 7.19
CA GLU A 56 17.82 5.04 8.25
C GLU A 56 16.46 5.48 7.68
N ARG A 57 16.44 6.48 6.80
CA ARG A 57 15.20 6.92 6.13
C ARG A 57 14.61 5.82 5.24
N VAL A 58 15.46 5.10 4.51
CA VAL A 58 15.01 3.96 3.70
C VAL A 58 14.43 2.86 4.58
N ALA A 59 15.08 2.54 5.70
CA ALA A 59 14.62 1.51 6.63
C ALA A 59 13.25 1.85 7.25
N MET A 60 13.00 3.11 7.56
CA MET A 60 11.70 3.56 8.09
C MET A 60 10.59 3.57 7.03
N ASN A 61 10.90 4.01 5.81
CA ASN A 61 9.89 4.22 4.77
C ASN A 61 9.58 2.95 3.96
N ALA A 62 10.58 2.12 3.67
CA ALA A 62 10.43 0.98 2.78
C ALA A 62 9.40 -0.06 3.25
N PRO A 63 9.29 -0.42 4.54
CA PRO A 63 8.24 -1.33 5.01
C PRO A 63 6.84 -0.76 4.81
N ILE A 64 6.65 0.53 5.07
CA ILE A 64 5.33 1.20 4.98
C ILE A 64 4.92 1.34 3.51
N GLN A 65 5.76 1.98 2.69
CA GLN A 65 5.49 2.17 1.25
C GLN A 65 5.44 0.84 0.50
N GLY A 66 6.31 -0.10 0.88
CA GLY A 66 6.32 -1.43 0.31
C GLY A 66 5.06 -2.23 0.65
N SER A 67 4.55 -2.14 1.87
CA SER A 67 3.28 -2.78 2.25
C SER A 67 2.09 -2.19 1.48
N ALA A 68 2.03 -0.87 1.32
CA ALA A 68 1.02 -0.23 0.49
C ALA A 68 1.08 -0.71 -0.96
N ALA A 69 2.29 -0.81 -1.54
CA ALA A 69 2.49 -1.35 -2.89
C ALA A 69 2.13 -2.84 -3.00
N ASP A 70 2.28 -3.62 -1.95
CA ASP A 70 1.87 -5.03 -1.93
C ASP A 70 0.34 -5.15 -1.89
N ILE A 71 -0.33 -4.33 -1.08
CA ILE A 71 -1.80 -4.29 -0.99
C ILE A 71 -2.43 -3.98 -2.35
N ILE A 72 -1.98 -2.92 -3.03
CA ILE A 72 -2.55 -2.57 -4.33
C ILE A 72 -2.30 -3.64 -5.40
N LYS A 73 -1.17 -4.35 -5.35
CA LYS A 73 -0.90 -5.48 -6.26
C LYS A 73 -1.80 -6.67 -5.99
N ILE A 74 -2.08 -6.98 -4.73
CA ILE A 74 -3.03 -8.03 -4.37
C ILE A 74 -4.43 -7.66 -4.85
N ALA A 75 -4.87 -6.43 -4.59
CA ALA A 75 -6.14 -5.90 -5.10
C ALA A 75 -6.23 -6.00 -6.62
N MET A 76 -5.17 -5.61 -7.33
CA MET A 76 -5.09 -5.69 -8.79
C MET A 76 -5.30 -7.11 -9.32
N ILE A 77 -4.68 -8.10 -8.69
CA ILE A 77 -4.81 -9.51 -9.08
C ILE A 77 -6.25 -9.98 -8.84
N HIS A 78 -6.80 -9.71 -7.66
CA HIS A 78 -8.17 -10.10 -7.31
C HIS A 78 -9.20 -9.47 -8.25
N VAL A 79 -9.07 -8.17 -8.53
CA VAL A 79 -9.95 -7.46 -9.49
C VAL A 79 -9.87 -8.10 -10.88
N HIS A 80 -8.64 -8.35 -11.37
CA HIS A 80 -8.44 -8.96 -12.68
C HIS A 80 -9.10 -10.35 -12.77
N ASP A 81 -8.84 -11.20 -11.78
CA ASP A 81 -9.35 -12.57 -11.76
C ASP A 81 -10.87 -12.59 -11.68
N ARG A 82 -11.45 -11.74 -10.84
CA ARG A 82 -12.90 -11.64 -10.68
C ARG A 82 -13.61 -11.09 -11.92
N LEU A 83 -13.05 -10.08 -12.60
CA LEU A 83 -13.58 -9.60 -13.87
C LEU A 83 -13.63 -10.72 -14.92
N LYS A 84 -12.62 -11.58 -14.93
CA LYS A 84 -12.52 -12.73 -15.83
C LYS A 84 -13.49 -13.85 -15.45
N GLU A 85 -13.61 -14.18 -14.17
CA GLU A 85 -14.52 -15.21 -13.64
C GLU A 85 -15.99 -14.86 -13.92
N GLU A 86 -16.35 -13.59 -13.75
CA GLU A 86 -17.71 -13.10 -14.03
C GLU A 86 -17.98 -12.89 -15.54
N GLY A 87 -16.98 -13.15 -16.40
CA GLY A 87 -17.11 -13.08 -17.87
C GLY A 87 -17.32 -11.67 -18.42
N LEU A 88 -16.88 -10.64 -17.69
CA LEU A 88 -17.06 -9.26 -18.07
C LEU A 88 -16.13 -8.88 -19.23
N LYS A 89 -16.58 -7.95 -20.06
CA LYS A 89 -15.79 -7.36 -21.16
C LYS A 89 -14.85 -6.28 -20.66
N SER A 90 -15.16 -5.70 -19.51
CA SER A 90 -14.36 -4.68 -18.82
C SER A 90 -12.99 -5.20 -18.44
N LYS A 91 -11.98 -4.34 -18.53
CA LYS A 91 -10.57 -4.75 -18.35
C LYS A 91 -9.83 -3.79 -17.45
N LEU A 92 -9.05 -4.36 -16.52
CA LEU A 92 -8.04 -3.60 -15.79
C LEU A 92 -6.91 -3.22 -16.75
N ILE A 93 -6.66 -1.93 -16.95
CA ILE A 93 -5.71 -1.44 -17.96
C ILE A 93 -4.46 -0.81 -17.34
N LEU A 94 -4.55 -0.22 -16.15
CA LEU A 94 -3.43 0.51 -15.58
C LEU A 94 -3.50 0.51 -14.05
N GLN A 95 -2.32 0.48 -13.42
CA GLN A 95 -2.13 0.75 -12.00
C GLN A 95 -1.11 1.88 -11.86
N VAL A 96 -1.49 2.95 -11.15
CA VAL A 96 -0.63 4.11 -10.89
C VAL A 96 -0.69 4.42 -9.40
N HIS A 97 0.46 4.33 -8.71
CA HIS A 97 0.54 4.52 -7.26
C HIS A 97 -0.46 3.65 -6.49
N ASP A 98 -1.55 4.24 -6.01
CA ASP A 98 -2.64 3.64 -5.23
C ASP A 98 -3.97 3.59 -6.02
N GLU A 99 -3.95 3.91 -7.31
CA GLU A 99 -5.10 3.92 -8.20
C GLU A 99 -5.10 2.68 -9.11
N LEU A 100 -6.28 2.10 -9.34
CA LEU A 100 -6.57 1.11 -10.37
C LEU A 100 -7.49 1.71 -11.41
N LEU A 101 -7.08 1.64 -12.68
CA LEU A 101 -7.87 2.13 -13.81
C LEU A 101 -8.47 0.95 -14.59
N VAL A 102 -9.79 0.93 -14.70
CA VAL A 102 -10.54 -0.10 -15.42
C VAL A 102 -11.28 0.52 -16.59
N GLU A 103 -11.03 0.01 -17.78
CA GLU A 103 -11.86 0.29 -18.96
C GLU A 103 -13.16 -0.49 -18.83
N THR A 104 -14.28 0.23 -18.68
CA THR A 104 -15.55 -0.36 -18.31
C THR A 104 -16.59 -0.25 -19.44
N CYS A 105 -17.24 -1.36 -19.80
CA CYS A 105 -18.43 -1.32 -20.63
C CYS A 105 -19.57 -0.64 -19.86
N LYS A 106 -20.31 0.27 -20.51
CA LYS A 106 -21.37 1.06 -19.85
C LYS A 106 -22.43 0.18 -19.16
N GLU A 107 -22.72 -0.96 -19.73
CA GLU A 107 -23.70 -1.92 -19.19
C GLU A 107 -23.19 -2.65 -17.95
N GLU A 108 -21.88 -2.72 -17.76
CA GLU A 108 -21.21 -3.44 -16.66
C GLU A 108 -20.76 -2.50 -15.53
N GLN A 109 -20.97 -1.19 -15.66
CA GLN A 109 -20.42 -0.18 -14.75
C GLN A 109 -20.71 -0.50 -13.27
N GLN A 110 -21.97 -0.74 -12.91
CA GLN A 110 -22.35 -1.01 -11.53
C GLN A 110 -21.69 -2.28 -10.96
N GLN A 111 -21.53 -3.30 -11.81
CA GLN A 111 -20.91 -4.56 -11.42
C GLN A 111 -19.41 -4.37 -11.21
N VAL A 112 -18.75 -3.64 -12.10
CA VAL A 112 -17.31 -3.30 -12.01
C VAL A 112 -17.03 -2.45 -10.76
N GLU A 113 -17.84 -1.43 -10.49
CA GLU A 113 -17.73 -0.61 -9.28
C GLU A 113 -17.84 -1.45 -8.00
N LYS A 114 -18.77 -2.40 -7.97
CA LYS A 114 -18.93 -3.32 -6.84
C LYS A 114 -17.69 -4.20 -6.67
N ILE A 115 -17.19 -4.79 -7.76
CA ILE A 115 -15.99 -5.65 -7.74
C ILE A 115 -14.78 -4.85 -7.25
N LEU A 116 -14.53 -3.68 -7.83
CA LEU A 116 -13.43 -2.81 -7.41
C LEU A 116 -13.48 -2.52 -5.92
N LYS A 117 -14.63 -2.09 -5.43
CA LYS A 117 -14.80 -1.76 -4.02
C LYS A 117 -14.56 -2.95 -3.11
N GLU A 118 -15.13 -4.08 -3.41
CA GLU A 118 -15.01 -5.29 -2.61
C GLU A 118 -13.56 -5.79 -2.58
N GLU A 119 -12.92 -5.93 -3.74
CA GLU A 119 -11.56 -6.48 -3.82
C GLU A 119 -10.49 -5.54 -3.26
N MET A 120 -10.66 -4.22 -3.42
CA MET A 120 -9.73 -3.26 -2.83
C MET A 120 -9.88 -3.17 -1.31
N LEU A 121 -11.10 -3.22 -0.77
CA LEU A 121 -11.33 -3.22 0.67
C LEU A 121 -10.82 -4.49 1.35
N HIS A 122 -10.88 -5.65 0.68
CA HIS A 122 -10.47 -6.94 1.21
C HIS A 122 -9.04 -7.36 0.81
N ALA A 123 -8.30 -6.48 0.14
CA ALA A 123 -6.93 -6.78 -0.30
C ALA A 123 -5.95 -7.03 0.87
N ALA A 124 -6.26 -6.52 2.06
CA ALA A 124 -5.48 -6.76 3.27
C ALA A 124 -6.38 -6.80 4.51
N ASP A 125 -6.07 -7.71 5.42
CA ASP A 125 -6.67 -7.75 6.76
C ASP A 125 -5.91 -6.81 7.69
N LEU A 126 -6.48 -5.64 7.91
CA LEU A 126 -5.89 -4.58 8.74
C LEU A 126 -6.77 -4.30 9.96
N ALA A 127 -6.14 -3.86 11.05
CA ALA A 127 -6.86 -3.42 12.25
C ALA A 127 -7.68 -2.13 12.04
N VAL A 128 -7.50 -1.47 10.89
CA VAL A 128 -8.24 -0.27 10.45
C VAL A 128 -8.97 -0.59 9.14
N THR A 129 -10.14 0.00 8.97
CA THR A 129 -10.89 -0.15 7.72
C THR A 129 -10.22 0.67 6.62
N LEU A 130 -10.01 0.04 5.47
CA LEU A 130 -9.61 0.75 4.26
C LEU A 130 -10.80 1.53 3.70
N GLU A 131 -10.53 2.65 3.09
CA GLU A 131 -11.52 3.45 2.34
C GLU A 131 -11.11 3.46 0.87
N VAL A 132 -12.09 3.39 -0.02
CA VAL A 132 -11.88 3.38 -1.47
C VAL A 132 -12.81 4.41 -2.07
N ASP A 133 -12.22 5.44 -2.67
CA ASP A 133 -12.94 6.41 -3.48
C ASP A 133 -12.98 5.92 -4.93
N MET A 134 -14.14 6.11 -5.58
CA MET A 134 -14.35 5.68 -6.96
C MET A 134 -14.95 6.81 -7.77
N HIS A 135 -14.40 7.03 -8.94
CA HIS A 135 -14.86 8.00 -9.91
C HIS A 135 -14.99 7.35 -11.28
N ALA A 136 -15.99 7.76 -12.03
CA ALA A 136 -16.20 7.32 -13.41
C ALA A 136 -16.23 8.52 -14.36
N GLY A 137 -15.62 8.36 -15.54
CA GLY A 137 -15.54 9.40 -16.56
C GLY A 137 -15.34 8.77 -17.94
N ASN A 138 -15.44 9.59 -18.99
CA ASN A 138 -15.19 9.11 -20.35
C ASN A 138 -13.68 8.98 -20.68
N ASN A 139 -12.84 9.49 -19.80
CA ASN A 139 -11.38 9.40 -19.89
C ASN A 139 -10.79 9.51 -18.47
N TRP A 140 -9.50 9.20 -18.32
CA TRP A 140 -8.81 9.23 -17.04
C TRP A 140 -8.83 10.61 -16.34
N TYR A 141 -8.80 11.70 -17.12
CA TYR A 141 -8.83 13.04 -16.55
C TYR A 141 -10.17 13.37 -15.88
N GLU A 142 -11.27 12.87 -16.42
CA GLU A 142 -12.61 13.03 -15.85
C GLU A 142 -12.87 12.08 -14.68
N ALA A 143 -12.20 10.93 -14.66
CA ALA A 143 -12.31 9.90 -13.62
C ALA A 143 -11.34 10.12 -12.44
N LYS A 144 -10.69 11.27 -12.36
CA LYS A 144 -9.69 11.58 -11.34
C LYS A 144 -10.27 12.43 -10.21
#